data_56002c37667035fbfaf57ec13edc5f7b
#
_entry.id   56002c37667035fbfaf57ec13edc5f7b
#
_cell.length_a   1.000
_cell.length_b   1.000
_cell.length_c   1.000
_cell.angle_alpha   90.00
_cell.angle_beta   90.00
_cell.angle_gamma   90.00
#
_symmetry.space_group_name_H-M   'P 1'
#
loop_
_entity.id
_entity.type
_entity.pdbx_description
1 polymer ?
#
loop_
_entity_poly.entity_id
_entity_poly.type
_entity_poly.pdbx_seq_one_letter_code
_entity_poly.pdbx_strand_id
1 'polypeptide(L)'
;MKAVSHPVMCVPGSVAPAAQRYAALVAATGDVAELHLKELEVYREPSPPSDYSIETELAGIDRKADSLGLGRFHLVGYSGGGFVSLAYAATRPGRLISLALFEPAAIPGVRTAEEEKAHRSLKEQLRGLEGRDFMSAFVRLQLKPGVQPPPAPASTPPELRNRPAGISAMIRGFDTYRLDRALFNACIFPVYIGYGDLSDDYQLVKAQVLAGLFGDIQVRRYPGVHHFVAPEMIYTPQHAGELVDLWQRGEKALAAQLPQQ
;
A
#
# COMPACT_ATOMS: atom_id res chain seq x y z
N MET A 1 -11.50 14.48 28.65
CA MET A 1 -10.36 14.58 27.70
C MET A 1 -10.81 13.87 26.43
N LYS A 2 -10.81 14.51 25.25
CA LYS A 2 -10.97 13.77 23.99
C LYS A 2 -9.82 12.77 23.88
N ALA A 3 -10.13 11.49 23.63
CA ALA A 3 -9.10 10.52 23.31
C ALA A 3 -8.26 11.07 22.14
N VAL A 4 -6.95 10.94 22.23
CA VAL A 4 -6.04 11.34 21.14
C VAL A 4 -6.39 10.41 19.98
N SER A 5 -6.99 10.98 18.94
CA SER A 5 -7.30 10.21 17.73
C SER A 5 -6.09 10.21 16.83
N HIS A 6 -5.61 9.02 16.43
CA HIS A 6 -4.48 8.89 15.52
C HIS A 6 -4.87 9.35 14.10
N PRO A 7 -4.21 10.35 13.49
CA PRO A 7 -4.50 10.75 12.12
C PRO A 7 -3.87 9.76 11.13
N VAL A 8 -4.68 8.96 10.47
CA VAL A 8 -4.23 7.87 9.58
C VAL A 8 -4.67 8.13 8.15
N MET A 9 -3.73 8.21 7.21
CA MET A 9 -4.01 8.24 5.77
C MET A 9 -3.96 6.82 5.21
N CYS A 10 -5.01 6.39 4.50
CA CYS A 10 -5.11 5.05 3.91
C CYS A 10 -5.13 5.11 2.38
N VAL A 11 -4.15 4.48 1.73
CA VAL A 11 -3.98 4.44 0.27
C VAL A 11 -4.25 3.02 -0.24
N PRO A 12 -5.28 2.79 -1.08
CA PRO A 12 -5.71 1.46 -1.50
C PRO A 12 -4.81 0.86 -2.57
N GLY A 13 -5.05 -0.42 -2.87
CA GLY A 13 -4.53 -1.06 -4.07
C GLY A 13 -5.26 -0.62 -5.34
N SER A 14 -4.77 -1.13 -6.48
CA SER A 14 -5.26 -0.73 -7.79
C SER A 14 -6.61 -1.34 -8.19
N VAL A 15 -7.09 -2.38 -7.48
CA VAL A 15 -8.28 -3.15 -7.90
C VAL A 15 -9.58 -2.62 -7.30
N ALA A 16 -9.57 -2.23 -6.03
CA ALA A 16 -10.76 -1.79 -5.31
C ALA A 16 -10.62 -0.35 -4.79
N PRO A 17 -11.73 0.40 -4.66
CA PRO A 17 -11.74 1.72 -4.04
C PRO A 17 -11.30 1.68 -2.56
N ALA A 18 -10.77 2.80 -2.06
CA ALA A 18 -10.32 2.93 -0.67
C ALA A 18 -11.45 2.63 0.33
N ALA A 19 -12.66 3.11 0.06
CA ALA A 19 -13.82 2.87 0.92
C ALA A 19 -14.13 1.38 1.09
N GLN A 20 -14.03 0.59 0.01
CA GLN A 20 -14.23 -0.85 0.07
C GLN A 20 -13.04 -1.55 0.78
N ARG A 21 -11.80 -1.17 0.46
CA ARG A 21 -10.61 -1.83 1.01
C ARG A 21 -10.45 -1.61 2.51
N TYR A 22 -10.82 -0.47 3.02
CA TYR A 22 -10.58 -0.10 4.41
C TYR A 22 -11.82 -0.08 5.31
N ALA A 23 -13.01 -0.50 4.79
CA ALA A 23 -14.24 -0.54 5.58
C ALA A 23 -14.09 -1.31 6.89
N ALA A 24 -13.47 -2.50 6.84
CA ALA A 24 -13.24 -3.33 8.03
C ALA A 24 -12.25 -2.68 9.01
N LEU A 25 -11.20 -2.01 8.52
CA LEU A 25 -10.26 -1.27 9.37
C LEU A 25 -10.95 -0.10 10.06
N VAL A 26 -11.75 0.68 9.32
CA VAL A 26 -12.55 1.78 9.89
C VAL A 26 -13.47 1.26 11.00
N ALA A 27 -14.15 0.14 10.76
CA ALA A 27 -15.04 -0.46 11.76
C ALA A 27 -14.27 -0.98 12.99
N ALA A 28 -13.08 -1.53 12.81
CA ALA A 28 -12.29 -2.13 13.87
C ALA A 28 -11.51 -1.12 14.74
N THR A 29 -11.18 0.06 14.18
CA THR A 29 -10.41 1.09 14.91
C THR A 29 -11.28 2.25 15.44
N GLY A 30 -12.52 2.36 14.97
CA GLY A 30 -13.62 3.21 15.44
C GLY A 30 -13.24 4.48 16.21
N ASP A 31 -13.21 4.39 17.54
CA ASP A 31 -13.03 5.54 18.42
C ASP A 31 -11.55 5.94 18.66
N VAL A 32 -10.58 5.17 18.17
CA VAL A 32 -9.15 5.40 18.48
C VAL A 32 -8.36 6.03 17.33
N ALA A 33 -8.86 5.97 16.09
CA ALA A 33 -8.19 6.52 14.92
C ALA A 33 -9.13 7.29 14.00
N GLU A 34 -8.63 8.37 13.41
CA GLU A 34 -9.30 9.12 12.35
C GLU A 34 -8.72 8.69 11.00
N LEU A 35 -9.42 7.78 10.31
CA LEU A 35 -8.98 7.23 9.05
C LEU A 35 -9.42 8.12 7.87
N HIS A 36 -8.45 8.68 7.16
CA HIS A 36 -8.64 9.48 5.97
C HIS A 36 -8.38 8.63 4.73
N LEU A 37 -9.44 8.21 4.07
CA LEU A 37 -9.36 7.39 2.88
C LEU A 37 -8.93 8.24 1.67
N LYS A 38 -7.87 7.82 0.97
CA LYS A 38 -7.31 8.53 -0.19
C LYS A 38 -7.30 7.61 -1.40
N GLU A 39 -8.13 7.93 -2.40
CA GLU A 39 -8.09 7.22 -3.68
C GLU A 39 -6.79 7.50 -4.44
N LEU A 40 -6.38 6.54 -5.28
CA LEU A 40 -5.26 6.74 -6.21
C LEU A 40 -5.62 7.76 -7.29
N GLU A 41 -4.71 8.67 -7.57
CA GLU A 41 -4.89 9.73 -8.58
C GLU A 41 -5.07 9.17 -9.99
N VAL A 42 -4.49 8.00 -10.28
CA VAL A 42 -4.65 7.29 -11.55
C VAL A 42 -6.12 6.99 -11.90
N TYR A 43 -7.02 7.01 -10.90
CA TYR A 43 -8.46 6.75 -11.06
C TYR A 43 -9.33 7.99 -10.87
N ARG A 44 -8.72 9.16 -10.77
CA ARG A 44 -9.45 10.42 -10.60
C ARG A 44 -10.35 10.76 -11.80
N GLU A 45 -9.88 10.40 -12.99
CA GLU A 45 -10.57 10.56 -14.24
C GLU A 45 -10.96 9.19 -14.84
N PRO A 46 -11.91 9.13 -15.79
CA PRO A 46 -12.30 7.87 -16.43
C PRO A 46 -11.16 7.13 -17.12
N SER A 47 -10.11 7.84 -17.52
CA SER A 47 -8.88 7.29 -18.08
C SER A 47 -7.67 7.81 -17.33
N PRO A 48 -6.60 7.01 -17.17
CA PRO A 48 -5.36 7.50 -16.58
C PRO A 48 -4.86 8.75 -17.32
N PRO A 49 -4.36 9.78 -16.60
CA PRO A 49 -3.73 10.94 -17.25
C PRO A 49 -2.60 10.52 -18.18
N SER A 50 -2.44 11.18 -19.33
CA SER A 50 -1.39 10.88 -20.31
C SER A 50 0.03 11.08 -19.74
N ASP A 51 0.17 12.00 -18.80
CA ASP A 51 1.39 12.35 -18.06
C ASP A 51 1.47 11.70 -16.68
N TYR A 52 0.67 10.64 -16.44
CA TYR A 52 0.65 9.95 -15.15
C TYR A 52 2.04 9.49 -14.73
N SER A 53 2.37 9.80 -13.50
CA SER A 53 3.62 9.40 -12.85
C SER A 53 3.39 9.10 -11.37
N ILE A 54 4.35 8.47 -10.72
CA ILE A 54 4.30 8.24 -9.27
C ILE A 54 4.30 9.56 -8.49
N GLU A 55 4.96 10.60 -8.99
CA GLU A 55 4.92 11.94 -8.38
C GLU A 55 3.51 12.51 -8.33
N THR A 56 2.64 12.17 -9.28
CA THR A 56 1.22 12.55 -9.25
C THR A 56 0.52 11.98 -8.02
N GLU A 57 0.81 10.72 -7.67
CA GLU A 57 0.28 10.06 -6.47
C GLU A 57 0.84 10.68 -5.19
N LEU A 58 2.16 10.97 -5.15
CA LEU A 58 2.81 11.57 -3.98
C LEU A 58 2.24 12.97 -3.70
N ALA A 59 2.12 13.80 -4.75
CA ALA A 59 1.48 15.10 -4.65
C ALA A 59 0.00 14.99 -4.24
N GLY A 60 -0.68 13.91 -4.62
CA GLY A 60 -2.05 13.62 -4.19
C GLY A 60 -2.17 13.37 -2.69
N ILE A 61 -1.19 12.67 -2.09
CA ILE A 61 -1.11 12.48 -0.64
C ILE A 61 -0.86 13.81 0.05
N ASP A 62 0.11 14.62 -0.44
CA ASP A 62 0.40 15.94 0.12
C ASP A 62 -0.86 16.83 0.10
N ARG A 63 -1.53 16.96 -1.05
CA ARG A 63 -2.77 17.77 -1.16
C ARG A 63 -3.86 17.31 -0.19
N LYS A 64 -4.04 15.99 -0.03
CA LYS A 64 -5.03 15.46 0.91
C LYS A 64 -4.65 15.77 2.36
N ALA A 65 -3.41 15.55 2.75
CA ALA A 65 -2.91 15.84 4.09
C ALA A 65 -3.02 17.34 4.42
N ASP A 66 -2.63 18.20 3.49
CA ASP A 66 -2.68 19.66 3.67
C ASP A 66 -4.12 20.16 3.79
N SER A 67 -5.05 19.61 2.99
CA SER A 67 -6.48 19.95 3.07
C SER A 67 -7.13 19.58 4.40
N LEU A 68 -6.53 18.64 5.14
CA LEU A 68 -6.94 18.19 6.45
C LEU A 68 -6.14 18.85 7.59
N GLY A 69 -5.18 19.71 7.27
CA GLY A 69 -4.28 20.33 8.25
C GLY A 69 -3.29 19.35 8.91
N LEU A 70 -3.05 18.19 8.29
CA LEU A 70 -2.16 17.17 8.83
C LEU A 70 -0.70 17.51 8.53
N GLY A 71 0.04 18.04 9.51
CA GLY A 71 1.48 18.25 9.40
C GLY A 71 2.25 16.95 9.35
N ARG A 72 1.88 15.98 10.22
CA ARG A 72 2.38 14.60 10.25
C ARG A 72 1.23 13.64 10.45
N PHE A 73 1.35 12.42 9.90
CA PHE A 73 0.29 11.40 9.96
C PHE A 73 0.87 9.98 9.86
N HIS A 74 0.07 9.00 10.26
CA HIS A 74 0.34 7.59 9.99
C HIS A 74 -0.10 7.27 8.57
N LEU A 75 0.69 6.47 7.85
CA LEU A 75 0.38 6.07 6.48
C LEU A 75 0.14 4.57 6.39
N VAL A 76 -0.98 4.17 5.81
CA VAL A 76 -1.34 2.78 5.55
C VAL A 76 -1.46 2.58 4.05
N GLY A 77 -0.68 1.65 3.48
CA GLY A 77 -0.66 1.37 2.05
C GLY A 77 -0.87 -0.10 1.72
N TYR A 78 -1.67 -0.37 0.68
CA TYR A 78 -1.92 -1.71 0.17
C TYR A 78 -1.57 -1.82 -1.31
N SER A 79 -0.86 -2.89 -1.72
CA SER A 79 -0.60 -3.21 -3.13
C SER A 79 0.01 -2.03 -3.90
N GLY A 80 -0.66 -1.53 -4.94
CA GLY A 80 -0.23 -0.34 -5.68
C GLY A 80 -0.05 0.89 -4.79
N GLY A 81 -1.00 1.14 -3.88
CA GLY A 81 -0.86 2.17 -2.85
C GLY A 81 0.28 1.91 -1.88
N GLY A 82 0.65 0.64 -1.66
CA GLY A 82 1.84 0.27 -0.88
C GLY A 82 3.14 0.72 -1.54
N PHE A 83 3.26 0.60 -2.88
CA PHE A 83 4.39 1.18 -3.62
C PHE A 83 4.45 2.70 -3.47
N VAL A 84 3.31 3.36 -3.66
CA VAL A 84 3.18 4.82 -3.51
C VAL A 84 3.57 5.25 -2.09
N SER A 85 3.12 4.50 -1.07
CA SER A 85 3.44 4.78 0.33
C SER A 85 4.93 4.61 0.65
N LEU A 86 5.60 3.62 0.05
CA LEU A 86 7.06 3.47 0.15
C LEU A 86 7.80 4.63 -0.51
N ALA A 87 7.39 5.03 -1.72
CA ALA A 87 7.98 6.17 -2.40
C ALA A 87 7.78 7.47 -1.60
N TYR A 88 6.60 7.64 -1.00
CA TYR A 88 6.30 8.77 -0.12
C TYR A 88 7.18 8.76 1.12
N ALA A 89 7.32 7.63 1.79
CA ALA A 89 8.15 7.49 2.99
C ALA A 89 9.61 7.86 2.71
N ALA A 90 10.18 7.39 1.60
CA ALA A 90 11.56 7.68 1.22
C ALA A 90 11.80 9.15 0.88
N THR A 91 10.82 9.82 0.25
CA THR A 91 11.00 11.20 -0.26
C THR A 91 10.46 12.28 0.69
N ARG A 92 9.57 11.91 1.61
CA ARG A 92 8.91 12.82 2.56
C ARG A 92 8.87 12.24 3.98
N PRO A 93 10.00 11.71 4.52
CA PRO A 93 10.01 11.01 5.81
C PRO A 93 9.56 11.90 6.97
N GLY A 94 9.79 13.21 6.90
CA GLY A 94 9.35 14.16 7.91
C GLY A 94 7.84 14.35 8.04
N ARG A 95 7.04 13.85 7.08
CA ARG A 95 5.57 13.89 7.13
C ARG A 95 4.98 12.65 7.83
N LEU A 96 5.77 11.63 8.11
CA LEU A 96 5.25 10.38 8.65
C LEU A 96 5.54 10.21 10.14
N ILE A 97 4.56 9.65 10.85
CA ILE A 97 4.65 9.19 12.23
C ILE A 97 4.92 7.67 12.25
N SER A 98 4.31 6.93 11.33
CA SER A 98 4.56 5.50 11.10
C SER A 98 4.13 5.10 9.69
N LEU A 99 4.56 3.91 9.24
CA LEU A 99 4.17 3.32 7.97
C LEU A 99 3.68 1.89 8.17
N ALA A 100 2.46 1.58 7.70
CA ALA A 100 1.95 0.23 7.63
C ALA A 100 1.73 -0.18 6.17
N LEU A 101 2.20 -1.36 5.80
CA LEU A 101 2.08 -1.89 4.44
C LEU A 101 1.46 -3.28 4.47
N PHE A 102 0.56 -3.56 3.54
CA PHE A 102 0.15 -4.91 3.22
C PHE A 102 0.46 -5.20 1.76
N GLU A 103 1.41 -6.11 1.54
CA GLU A 103 1.81 -6.61 0.22
C GLU A 103 2.01 -5.50 -0.83
N PRO A 104 2.96 -4.57 -0.65
CA PRO A 104 3.21 -3.53 -1.64
C PRO A 104 3.49 -4.15 -3.02
N ALA A 105 3.00 -3.51 -4.09
CA ALA A 105 3.09 -4.05 -5.45
C ALA A 105 4.54 -4.28 -5.90
N ALA A 106 5.44 -3.36 -5.53
CA ALA A 106 6.88 -3.44 -5.72
C ALA A 106 7.58 -2.56 -4.67
N ILE A 107 8.91 -2.58 -4.65
CA ILE A 107 9.73 -1.68 -3.85
C ILE A 107 10.36 -0.64 -4.77
N PRO A 108 10.22 0.68 -4.50
CA PRO A 108 10.89 1.71 -5.30
C PRO A 108 12.42 1.56 -5.28
N GLY A 109 13.05 1.97 -6.37
CA GLY A 109 14.50 1.97 -6.52
C GLY A 109 15.04 0.81 -7.35
N VAL A 110 16.36 0.63 -7.31
CA VAL A 110 17.03 -0.46 -8.06
C VAL A 110 16.62 -1.81 -7.49
N ARG A 111 16.10 -2.68 -8.37
CA ARG A 111 15.63 -4.01 -8.01
C ARG A 111 16.80 -4.99 -7.81
N THR A 112 16.65 -5.92 -6.87
CA THR A 112 17.50 -7.10 -6.82
C THR A 112 17.25 -8.00 -8.02
N ALA A 113 18.09 -9.02 -8.23
CA ALA A 113 17.90 -9.97 -9.33
C ALA A 113 16.56 -10.72 -9.23
N GLU A 114 16.15 -11.09 -8.00
CA GLU A 114 14.87 -11.76 -7.74
C GLU A 114 13.69 -10.83 -8.01
N GLU A 115 13.75 -9.58 -7.55
CA GLU A 115 12.72 -8.57 -7.82
C GLU A 115 12.56 -8.31 -9.32
N GLU A 116 13.68 -8.19 -10.05
CA GLU A 116 13.67 -7.96 -11.50
C GLU A 116 13.11 -9.16 -12.25
N LYS A 117 13.46 -10.39 -11.84
CA LYS A 117 12.92 -11.63 -12.41
C LYS A 117 11.41 -11.70 -12.25
N ALA A 118 10.90 -11.48 -11.03
CA ALA A 118 9.46 -11.53 -10.74
C ALA A 118 8.71 -10.42 -11.50
N HIS A 119 9.24 -9.21 -11.52
CA HIS A 119 8.63 -8.09 -12.23
C HIS A 119 8.57 -8.32 -13.75
N ARG A 120 9.64 -8.85 -14.35
CA ARG A 120 9.67 -9.20 -15.76
C ARG A 120 8.65 -10.29 -16.09
N SER A 121 8.58 -11.34 -15.29
CA SER A 121 7.60 -12.42 -15.44
C SER A 121 6.18 -11.89 -15.41
N LEU A 122 5.84 -11.00 -14.45
CA LEU A 122 4.53 -10.35 -14.38
C LEU A 122 4.21 -9.62 -15.69
N LYS A 123 5.13 -8.79 -16.18
CA LYS A 123 4.92 -8.02 -17.42
C LYS A 123 4.75 -8.90 -18.65
N GLU A 124 5.54 -9.96 -18.76
CA GLU A 124 5.46 -10.91 -19.88
C GLU A 124 4.11 -11.62 -19.92
N GLN A 125 3.61 -12.04 -18.77
CA GLN A 125 2.32 -12.72 -18.66
C GLN A 125 1.12 -11.81 -18.88
N LEU A 126 1.26 -10.50 -18.67
CA LEU A 126 0.20 -9.51 -18.92
C LEU A 126 0.25 -8.90 -20.33
N ARG A 127 1.31 -9.20 -21.09
CA ARG A 127 1.55 -8.57 -22.41
C ARG A 127 0.45 -8.92 -23.39
N GLY A 128 -0.16 -7.90 -23.99
CA GLY A 128 -1.22 -8.06 -25.01
C GLY A 128 -2.58 -8.45 -24.46
N LEU A 129 -2.73 -8.56 -23.13
CA LEU A 129 -4.02 -8.79 -22.49
C LEU A 129 -4.74 -7.48 -22.22
N GLU A 130 -6.08 -7.48 -22.35
CA GLU A 130 -6.92 -6.32 -22.11
C GLU A 130 -8.19 -6.71 -21.34
N GLY A 131 -8.85 -5.71 -20.76
CA GLY A 131 -10.16 -5.86 -20.13
C GLY A 131 -10.23 -7.00 -19.10
N ARG A 132 -11.16 -7.94 -19.31
CA ARG A 132 -11.40 -9.05 -18.39
C ARG A 132 -10.23 -10.04 -18.36
N ASP A 133 -9.61 -10.32 -19.49
CA ASP A 133 -8.49 -11.28 -19.56
C ASP A 133 -7.27 -10.73 -18.83
N PHE A 134 -6.99 -9.43 -18.98
CA PHE A 134 -5.98 -8.75 -18.20
C PHE A 134 -6.24 -8.86 -16.70
N MET A 135 -7.47 -8.55 -16.25
CA MET A 135 -7.82 -8.61 -14.83
C MET A 135 -7.73 -10.03 -14.27
N SER A 136 -8.18 -11.03 -15.03
CA SER A 136 -8.12 -12.44 -14.61
C SER A 136 -6.67 -12.91 -14.45
N ALA A 137 -5.80 -12.58 -15.41
CA ALA A 137 -4.39 -12.89 -15.34
C ALA A 137 -3.70 -12.13 -14.20
N PHE A 138 -3.95 -10.83 -14.07
CA PHE A 138 -3.39 -9.99 -13.02
C PHE A 138 -3.72 -10.52 -11.62
N VAL A 139 -4.98 -10.90 -11.38
CA VAL A 139 -5.40 -11.47 -10.09
C VAL A 139 -4.70 -12.80 -9.83
N ARG A 140 -4.66 -13.69 -10.83
CA ARG A 140 -4.02 -15.01 -10.69
C ARG A 140 -2.53 -14.92 -10.35
N LEU A 141 -1.82 -13.97 -10.95
CA LEU A 141 -0.39 -13.76 -10.75
C LEU A 141 0.00 -13.24 -9.35
N GLN A 142 -0.98 -12.83 -8.54
CA GLN A 142 -0.74 -12.42 -7.15
C GLN A 142 -0.92 -13.58 -6.15
N LEU A 143 -1.26 -14.78 -6.63
CA LEU A 143 -1.59 -15.94 -5.80
C LEU A 143 -0.62 -17.09 -6.05
N LYS A 144 -0.38 -17.88 -5.03
CA LYS A 144 0.34 -19.15 -5.18
C LYS A 144 -0.37 -20.09 -6.15
N PRO A 145 0.38 -20.97 -6.84
CA PRO A 145 -0.21 -22.03 -7.65
C PRO A 145 -1.22 -22.87 -6.85
N GLY A 146 -2.41 -23.09 -7.43
CA GLY A 146 -3.48 -23.86 -6.78
C GLY A 146 -4.41 -23.07 -5.87
N VAL A 147 -4.05 -21.85 -5.47
CA VAL A 147 -4.95 -20.96 -4.72
C VAL A 147 -6.05 -20.44 -5.66
N GLN A 148 -7.31 -20.56 -5.23
CA GLN A 148 -8.44 -20.07 -6.02
C GLN A 148 -8.52 -18.53 -5.89
N PRO A 149 -8.60 -17.81 -7.02
CA PRO A 149 -8.85 -16.38 -6.98
C PRO A 149 -10.29 -16.10 -6.49
N PRO A 150 -10.54 -14.89 -6.00
CA PRO A 150 -11.92 -14.45 -5.73
C PRO A 150 -12.78 -14.63 -6.99
N PRO A 151 -14.07 -14.99 -6.84
CA PRO A 151 -14.95 -15.10 -7.97
C PRO A 151 -15.03 -13.77 -8.73
N ALA A 152 -14.89 -13.84 -10.06
CA ALA A 152 -15.05 -12.65 -10.87
C ALA A 152 -16.49 -12.14 -10.74
N PRO A 153 -16.71 -10.82 -10.61
CA PRO A 153 -18.05 -10.27 -10.55
C PRO A 153 -18.82 -10.58 -11.87
N ALA A 154 -20.11 -10.87 -11.77
CA ALA A 154 -20.94 -11.16 -12.93
C ALA A 154 -20.95 -10.00 -13.96
N SER A 155 -20.84 -8.77 -13.48
CA SER A 155 -20.64 -7.57 -14.30
C SER A 155 -19.64 -6.64 -13.62
N THR A 156 -18.85 -5.91 -14.41
CA THR A 156 -17.94 -4.91 -13.87
C THR A 156 -18.72 -3.63 -13.57
N PRO A 157 -18.79 -3.19 -12.29
CA PRO A 157 -19.39 -1.91 -11.94
C PRO A 157 -18.76 -0.75 -12.73
N PRO A 158 -19.51 0.30 -13.09
CA PRO A 158 -18.99 1.42 -13.88
C PRO A 158 -17.69 2.01 -13.33
N GLU A 159 -17.61 2.17 -12.02
CA GLU A 159 -16.47 2.72 -11.29
C GLU A 159 -15.19 1.86 -11.32
N LEU A 160 -15.33 0.59 -11.73
CA LEU A 160 -14.19 -0.34 -11.85
C LEU A 160 -13.76 -0.58 -13.30
N ARG A 161 -14.44 0.00 -14.27
CA ARG A 161 -14.15 -0.23 -15.70
C ARG A 161 -12.78 0.28 -16.14
N ASN A 162 -12.28 1.32 -15.49
CA ASN A 162 -10.96 1.91 -15.76
C ASN A 162 -9.80 1.19 -15.05
N ARG A 163 -10.07 0.17 -14.19
CA ARG A 163 -9.02 -0.50 -13.41
C ARG A 163 -7.93 -1.15 -14.27
N PRO A 164 -8.22 -1.87 -15.37
CA PRO A 164 -7.17 -2.45 -16.23
C PRO A 164 -6.21 -1.38 -16.76
N ALA A 165 -6.74 -0.27 -17.26
CA ALA A 165 -5.93 0.85 -17.78
C ALA A 165 -5.09 1.51 -16.68
N GLY A 166 -5.69 1.73 -15.51
CA GLY A 166 -5.01 2.31 -14.35
C GLY A 166 -3.89 1.40 -13.83
N ILE A 167 -4.12 0.09 -13.71
CA ILE A 167 -3.09 -0.89 -13.33
C ILE A 167 -1.93 -0.84 -14.33
N SER A 168 -2.22 -0.84 -15.63
CA SER A 168 -1.19 -0.75 -16.68
C SER A 168 -0.38 0.56 -16.58
N ALA A 169 -1.03 1.68 -16.28
CA ALA A 169 -0.37 2.97 -16.07
C ALA A 169 0.54 2.93 -14.82
N MET A 170 0.06 2.35 -13.72
CA MET A 170 0.86 2.20 -12.50
C MET A 170 2.08 1.31 -12.71
N ILE A 171 1.94 0.17 -13.42
CA ILE A 171 3.08 -0.71 -13.74
C ILE A 171 4.15 0.07 -14.52
N ARG A 172 3.75 0.88 -15.51
CA ARG A 172 4.70 1.77 -16.22
C ARG A 172 5.33 2.81 -15.29
N GLY A 173 4.52 3.39 -14.39
CA GLY A 173 5.00 4.30 -13.35
C GLY A 173 6.07 3.66 -12.46
N PHE A 174 5.85 2.42 -12.00
CA PHE A 174 6.84 1.68 -11.21
C PHE A 174 8.15 1.44 -11.97
N ASP A 175 8.08 1.24 -13.30
CA ASP A 175 9.27 1.03 -14.15
C ASP A 175 10.07 2.30 -14.37
N THR A 176 9.41 3.44 -14.43
CA THR A 176 10.05 4.73 -14.73
C THR A 176 10.46 5.50 -13.49
N TYR A 177 9.87 5.21 -12.33
CA TYR A 177 10.19 5.89 -11.09
C TYR A 177 11.61 5.54 -10.61
N ARG A 178 12.43 6.57 -10.46
CA ARG A 178 13.81 6.43 -9.99
C ARG A 178 13.92 6.91 -8.55
N LEU A 179 14.49 6.06 -7.70
CA LEU A 179 14.70 6.34 -6.29
C LEU A 179 15.98 5.65 -5.83
N ASP A 180 16.80 6.36 -5.07
CA ASP A 180 17.88 5.74 -4.33
C ASP A 180 17.32 5.13 -3.03
N ARG A 181 17.48 3.82 -2.84
CA ARG A 181 17.03 3.12 -1.63
C ARG A 181 17.73 3.60 -0.36
N ALA A 182 18.89 4.25 -0.47
CA ALA A 182 19.56 4.90 0.67
C ALA A 182 18.69 5.98 1.33
N LEU A 183 17.70 6.54 0.63
CA LEU A 183 16.73 7.49 1.20
C LEU A 183 15.88 6.87 2.32
N PHE A 184 15.68 5.54 2.34
CA PHE A 184 15.00 4.88 3.44
C PHE A 184 15.73 5.00 4.79
N ASN A 185 17.04 5.29 4.81
CA ASN A 185 17.79 5.54 6.03
C ASN A 185 17.28 6.76 6.82
N ALA A 186 16.57 7.68 6.17
CA ALA A 186 15.92 8.82 6.83
C ALA A 186 14.57 8.46 7.50
N CYS A 187 14.06 7.24 7.28
CA CYS A 187 12.82 6.76 7.89
C CYS A 187 13.09 6.25 9.31
N ILE A 188 13.07 7.16 10.28
CA ILE A 188 13.34 6.87 11.70
C ILE A 188 12.07 6.56 12.51
N PHE A 189 10.96 6.39 11.86
CA PHE A 189 9.65 6.01 12.43
C PHE A 189 9.44 4.50 12.33
N PRO A 190 8.56 3.91 13.17
CA PRO A 190 8.28 2.47 13.11
C PRO A 190 7.51 2.09 11.84
N VAL A 191 7.83 0.91 11.32
CA VAL A 191 7.25 0.33 10.11
C VAL A 191 6.64 -1.03 10.42
N TYR A 192 5.49 -1.33 9.80
CA TYR A 192 4.82 -2.62 9.84
C TYR A 192 4.58 -3.14 8.44
N ILE A 193 4.87 -4.41 8.21
CA ILE A 193 4.58 -5.10 6.94
C ILE A 193 3.85 -6.39 7.20
N GLY A 194 2.65 -6.51 6.58
CA GLY A 194 1.89 -7.75 6.53
C GLY A 194 1.94 -8.39 5.14
N TYR A 195 2.00 -9.74 5.10
CA TYR A 195 1.81 -10.50 3.88
C TYR A 195 1.13 -11.86 4.15
N GLY A 196 0.36 -12.33 3.18
CA GLY A 196 -0.35 -13.59 3.26
C GLY A 196 0.50 -14.78 2.78
N ASP A 197 0.33 -15.93 3.40
CA ASP A 197 1.09 -17.14 3.03
C ASP A 197 0.54 -17.86 1.79
N LEU A 198 -0.63 -17.46 1.31
CA LEU A 198 -1.25 -17.92 0.06
C LEU A 198 -1.04 -16.95 -1.11
N SER A 199 -0.40 -15.80 -0.88
CA SER A 199 0.03 -14.89 -1.93
C SER A 199 1.24 -15.45 -2.68
N ASP A 200 1.51 -14.93 -3.87
CA ASP A 200 2.72 -15.27 -4.64
C ASP A 200 4.00 -15.11 -3.80
N ASP A 201 4.97 -16.01 -3.99
CA ASP A 201 6.20 -16.04 -3.19
C ASP A 201 7.04 -14.77 -3.28
N TYR A 202 6.81 -13.94 -4.27
CA TYR A 202 7.44 -12.62 -4.37
C TYR A 202 7.06 -11.69 -3.20
N GLN A 203 5.93 -11.91 -2.52
CA GLN A 203 5.59 -11.14 -1.33
C GLN A 203 6.58 -11.40 -0.18
N LEU A 204 7.02 -12.64 -0.01
CA LEU A 204 8.06 -12.99 0.97
C LEU A 204 9.40 -12.31 0.60
N VAL A 205 9.80 -12.35 -0.68
CA VAL A 205 11.03 -11.67 -1.14
C VAL A 205 10.97 -10.18 -0.81
N LYS A 206 9.86 -9.51 -1.10
CA LYS A 206 9.68 -8.09 -0.77
C LYS A 206 9.75 -7.83 0.73
N ALA A 207 9.10 -8.65 1.55
CA ALA A 207 9.16 -8.52 3.01
C ALA A 207 10.59 -8.63 3.54
N GLN A 208 11.41 -9.55 3.00
CA GLN A 208 12.82 -9.71 3.35
C GLN A 208 13.67 -8.50 2.94
N VAL A 209 13.48 -8.00 1.72
CA VAL A 209 14.18 -6.79 1.24
C VAL A 209 13.83 -5.59 2.13
N LEU A 210 12.55 -5.39 2.42
CA LEU A 210 12.09 -4.27 3.25
C LEU A 210 12.61 -4.37 4.68
N ALA A 211 12.73 -5.60 5.24
CA ALA A 211 13.34 -5.81 6.55
C ALA A 211 14.79 -5.32 6.62
N GLY A 212 15.49 -5.27 5.50
CA GLY A 212 16.85 -4.72 5.41
C GLY A 212 16.92 -3.21 5.17
N LEU A 213 15.79 -2.55 4.85
CA LEU A 213 15.75 -1.12 4.51
C LEU A 213 15.34 -0.22 5.69
N PHE A 214 14.67 -0.76 6.70
CA PHE A 214 14.16 0.02 7.84
C PHE A 214 14.77 -0.46 9.15
N GLY A 215 15.18 0.48 10.01
CA GLY A 215 15.78 0.18 11.30
C GLY A 215 14.78 -0.30 12.37
N ASP A 216 13.53 0.16 12.32
CA ASP A 216 12.43 -0.28 13.21
C ASP A 216 11.30 -0.83 12.36
N ILE A 217 11.34 -2.14 12.08
CA ILE A 217 10.35 -2.81 11.25
C ILE A 217 9.82 -4.08 11.91
N GLN A 218 8.51 -4.25 11.88
CA GLN A 218 7.80 -5.47 12.24
C GLN A 218 7.26 -6.14 10.97
N VAL A 219 7.61 -7.41 10.78
CA VAL A 219 7.11 -8.22 9.66
C VAL A 219 6.13 -9.26 10.20
N ARG A 220 4.93 -9.31 9.61
CA ARG A 220 3.87 -10.24 9.98
C ARG A 220 3.45 -11.10 8.79
N ARG A 221 3.51 -12.41 8.96
CA ARG A 221 2.91 -13.39 8.03
C ARG A 221 1.51 -13.74 8.50
N TYR A 222 0.53 -13.72 7.57
CA TYR A 222 -0.87 -14.06 7.81
C TYR A 222 -1.19 -15.45 7.24
N PRO A 223 -1.45 -16.47 8.11
CA PRO A 223 -1.81 -17.81 7.67
C PRO A 223 -3.18 -17.82 6.96
N GLY A 224 -3.30 -18.56 5.85
CA GLY A 224 -4.56 -18.71 5.10
C GLY A 224 -5.01 -17.46 4.36
N VAL A 225 -4.17 -16.43 4.28
CA VAL A 225 -4.47 -15.14 3.64
C VAL A 225 -3.74 -15.03 2.31
N HIS A 226 -4.40 -14.49 1.30
CA HIS A 226 -3.80 -14.13 0.02
C HIS A 226 -4.10 -12.65 -0.34
N HIS A 227 -3.46 -12.15 -1.37
CA HIS A 227 -3.51 -10.74 -1.79
C HIS A 227 -4.93 -10.16 -1.87
N PHE A 228 -5.91 -10.93 -2.30
CA PHE A 228 -7.30 -10.48 -2.53
C PHE A 228 -8.31 -11.02 -1.51
N VAL A 229 -7.89 -11.49 -0.35
CA VAL A 229 -8.86 -11.88 0.68
C VAL A 229 -9.71 -10.68 1.12
N ALA A 230 -10.88 -11.00 1.63
CA ALA A 230 -11.78 -10.00 2.17
C ALA A 230 -11.08 -9.17 3.27
N PRO A 231 -11.26 -7.83 3.28
CA PRO A 231 -10.62 -6.97 4.27
C PRO A 231 -10.87 -7.40 5.73
N GLU A 232 -11.99 -8.02 6.02
CA GLU A 232 -12.38 -8.55 7.33
C GLU A 232 -11.45 -9.67 7.82
N MET A 233 -10.78 -10.36 6.92
CA MET A 233 -9.80 -11.40 7.25
C MET A 233 -8.42 -10.83 7.62
N ILE A 234 -8.12 -9.60 7.18
CA ILE A 234 -6.85 -8.90 7.46
C ILE A 234 -7.04 -7.93 8.63
N TYR A 235 -8.15 -7.16 8.61
CA TYR A 235 -8.44 -6.15 9.63
C TYR A 235 -9.36 -6.70 10.71
N THR A 236 -9.09 -7.92 11.19
CA THR A 236 -9.74 -8.44 12.39
C THR A 236 -9.40 -7.55 13.59
N PRO A 237 -10.18 -7.56 14.67
CA PRO A 237 -9.87 -6.78 15.88
C PRO A 237 -8.44 -7.00 16.38
N GLN A 238 -7.91 -8.24 16.28
CA GLN A 238 -6.54 -8.56 16.67
C GLN A 238 -5.52 -7.85 15.77
N HIS A 239 -5.68 -7.91 14.45
CA HIS A 239 -4.74 -7.29 13.49
C HIS A 239 -4.87 -5.76 13.49
N ALA A 240 -6.08 -5.23 13.65
CA ALA A 240 -6.29 -3.80 13.84
C ALA A 240 -5.61 -3.29 15.10
N GLY A 241 -5.59 -4.10 16.19
CA GLY A 241 -4.83 -3.81 17.40
C GLY A 241 -3.33 -3.65 17.15
N GLU A 242 -2.73 -4.48 16.28
CA GLU A 242 -1.31 -4.33 15.90
C GLU A 242 -1.02 -3.00 15.17
N LEU A 243 -1.99 -2.50 14.39
CA LEU A 243 -1.87 -1.18 13.76
C LEU A 243 -2.01 -0.05 14.79
N VAL A 244 -2.92 -0.17 15.74
CA VAL A 244 -3.04 0.78 16.86
C VAL A 244 -1.75 0.83 17.68
N ASP A 245 -1.14 -0.33 17.99
CA ASP A 245 0.15 -0.41 18.66
C ASP A 245 1.27 0.27 17.85
N LEU A 246 1.27 0.10 16.52
CA LEU A 246 2.20 0.78 15.63
C LEU A 246 2.03 2.31 15.71
N TRP A 247 0.80 2.80 15.67
CA TRP A 247 0.50 4.23 15.74
C TRP A 247 0.95 4.83 17.07
N GLN A 248 0.67 4.16 18.19
CA GLN A 248 1.12 4.58 19.53
C GLN A 248 2.65 4.58 19.65
N ARG A 249 3.33 3.57 19.08
CA ARG A 249 4.80 3.54 19.04
C ARG A 249 5.36 4.72 18.23
N GLY A 250 4.76 5.02 17.09
CA GLY A 250 5.14 6.15 16.26
C GLY A 250 5.02 7.48 16.99
N GLU A 251 3.93 7.70 17.69
CA GLU A 251 3.73 8.92 18.48
C GLU A 251 4.70 9.04 19.64
N LYS A 252 5.02 7.93 20.33
CA LYS A 252 6.04 7.91 21.38
C LYS A 252 7.43 8.26 20.82
N ALA A 253 7.77 7.69 19.65
CA ALA A 253 9.05 7.97 18.99
C ALA A 253 9.12 9.45 18.54
N LEU A 254 8.03 10.00 18.02
CA LEU A 254 7.95 11.41 17.65
C LEU A 254 8.11 12.33 18.87
N ALA A 255 7.40 12.04 19.96
CA ALA A 255 7.48 12.82 21.18
C ALA A 255 8.90 12.84 21.79
N ALA A 256 9.63 11.73 21.68
CA ALA A 256 11.02 11.63 22.14
C ALA A 256 12.04 12.46 21.31
N GLN A 257 11.66 12.85 20.07
CA GLN A 257 12.48 13.68 19.19
C GLN A 257 12.26 15.18 19.41
N LEU A 258 11.21 15.58 20.13
CA LEU A 258 10.95 16.98 20.44
C LEU A 258 11.84 17.40 21.61
N PRO A 259 12.50 18.59 21.55
CA PRO A 259 13.27 19.10 22.68
C PRO A 259 12.34 19.23 23.91
N GLN A 260 12.79 18.68 25.03
CA GLN A 260 12.15 18.94 26.31
C GLN A 260 12.23 20.44 26.62
N GLN A 261 11.10 21.12 26.61
CA GLN A 261 11.00 22.54 27.00
C GLN A 261 11.14 22.69 28.51
#